data_f1f61b7bddb8e2d4172b5d092e8f3adb
#
_entry.id   f1f61b7bddb8e2d4172b5d092e8f3adb
#
_cell.length_a   1.000
_cell.length_b   1.000
_cell.length_c   1.000
_cell.angle_alpha   90.00
_cell.angle_beta   90.00
_cell.angle_gamma   90.00
#
_symmetry.space_group_name_H-M   'P 1'
#
loop_
_entity.id
_entity.type
_entity.pdbx_description
1 polymer ?
#
loop_
_entity_poly.entity_id
_entity_poly.type
_entity_poly.pdbx_seq_one_letter_code
_entity_poly.pdbx_strand_id
1 'polypeptide(L)'
;MRARTPKRPKLAVWKFASCDGCQLSLLDCEDELLAIAGKVEIANFLEASRAVVKGPYDLSLVEGSITTPHDAQRITQVRKASKFLVTIGACATAGGIQALRNFGHVREFLSVVYAKPEYIETLATSTAIAEHVKVDFELRGCPINKQQLVEVLSAFLKGRKPNVSSASVCIECKRRGTVCVMVAQGIPCLGPVTHAGCGAICPAYHRGCYGCFGPKEAANTASLSRQLTVLGVSEEQRQRLYRTFNANAEPFRTESAHA
;
A
#
# COMPACT_ATOMS: atom_id res chain seq x y z
N MET A 1 37.57 26.06 -16.21
CA MET A 1 36.95 25.13 -15.28
C MET A 1 35.53 24.83 -15.79
N ARG A 2 35.27 23.62 -16.28
CA ARG A 2 33.87 23.20 -16.64
C ARG A 2 33.10 23.04 -15.34
N ALA A 3 32.04 23.83 -15.11
CA ALA A 3 31.13 23.67 -14.01
C ALA A 3 30.58 22.23 -14.04
N ARG A 4 30.83 21.43 -13.00
CA ARG A 4 30.22 20.10 -12.85
C ARG A 4 28.72 20.32 -12.74
N THR A 5 27.99 19.94 -13.76
CA THR A 5 26.53 19.87 -13.70
C THR A 5 26.13 19.07 -12.43
N PRO A 6 25.31 19.56 -11.53
CA PRO A 6 24.94 18.83 -10.33
C PRO A 6 24.33 17.48 -10.74
N LYS A 7 24.86 16.39 -10.19
CA LYS A 7 24.40 15.04 -10.48
C LYS A 7 22.94 14.94 -10.03
N ARG A 8 22.02 14.63 -10.96
CA ARG A 8 20.61 14.43 -10.64
C ARG A 8 20.45 13.23 -9.70
N PRO A 9 19.61 13.30 -8.66
CA PRO A 9 19.34 12.14 -7.81
C PRO A 9 18.67 11.03 -8.61
N LYS A 10 19.06 9.77 -8.34
CA LYS A 10 18.52 8.58 -9.00
C LYS A 10 17.28 8.08 -8.32
N LEU A 11 16.17 8.01 -9.07
CA LEU A 11 14.91 7.39 -8.67
C LEU A 11 14.80 6.00 -9.32
N ALA A 12 14.47 4.98 -8.50
CA ALA A 12 14.15 3.64 -8.98
C ALA A 12 12.77 3.23 -8.51
N VAL A 13 11.98 2.63 -9.40
CA VAL A 13 10.67 2.04 -9.10
C VAL A 13 10.76 0.54 -9.32
N TRP A 14 10.37 -0.22 -8.30
CA TRP A 14 10.51 -1.68 -8.25
C TRP A 14 9.15 -2.35 -8.10
N LYS A 15 8.93 -3.37 -8.93
CA LYS A 15 7.74 -4.21 -8.89
C LYS A 15 8.04 -5.54 -8.20
N PHE A 16 7.14 -5.92 -7.30
CA PHE A 16 7.00 -7.26 -6.73
C PHE A 16 5.58 -7.78 -7.01
N ALA A 17 5.06 -8.73 -6.24
CA ALA A 17 3.73 -9.26 -6.49
C ALA A 17 2.64 -8.18 -6.25
N SER A 18 2.04 -7.68 -7.35
CA SER A 18 1.04 -6.60 -7.34
C SER A 18 0.21 -6.60 -8.62
N CYS A 19 -0.78 -5.71 -8.69
CA CYS A 19 -1.57 -5.40 -9.89
C CYS A 19 -1.05 -4.18 -10.66
N ASP A 20 0.08 -3.58 -10.23
CA ASP A 20 0.72 -2.37 -10.78
C ASP A 20 -0.08 -1.06 -10.63
N GLY A 21 -1.21 -1.09 -9.96
CA GLY A 21 -2.07 0.08 -9.79
C GLY A 21 -1.38 1.28 -9.13
N CYS A 22 -0.38 1.05 -8.26
CA CYS A 22 0.39 2.13 -7.65
C CYS A 22 1.43 2.71 -8.60
N GLN A 23 2.02 1.90 -9.49
CA GLN A 23 2.90 2.40 -10.56
C GLN A 23 2.10 3.16 -11.62
N LEU A 24 0.90 2.68 -11.97
CA LEU A 24 -0.01 3.42 -12.84
C LEU A 24 -0.40 4.76 -12.22
N SER A 25 -0.66 4.83 -10.91
CA SER A 25 -0.90 6.10 -10.21
C SER A 25 0.28 7.09 -10.30
N LEU A 26 1.52 6.58 -10.41
CA LEU A 26 2.70 7.42 -10.67
C LEU A 26 2.69 7.94 -12.11
N LEU A 27 2.32 7.11 -13.10
CA LEU A 27 2.20 7.52 -14.50
C LEU A 27 1.04 8.52 -14.70
N ASP A 28 -0.07 8.34 -13.98
CA ASP A 28 -1.22 9.26 -13.97
C ASP A 28 -0.91 10.65 -13.37
N CYS A 29 0.27 10.86 -12.80
CA CYS A 29 0.73 12.18 -12.40
C CYS A 29 1.08 13.09 -13.58
N GLU A 30 1.18 12.55 -14.80
CA GLU A 30 1.35 13.30 -16.05
C GLU A 30 2.36 14.47 -15.96
N ASP A 31 1.88 15.71 -15.93
CA ASP A 31 2.72 16.92 -15.87
C ASP A 31 3.60 16.99 -14.62
N GLU A 32 3.10 16.57 -13.45
CA GLU A 32 3.90 16.50 -12.23
C GLU A 32 5.03 15.45 -12.35
N LEU A 33 4.77 14.33 -13.04
CA LEU A 33 5.79 13.33 -13.32
C LEU A 33 6.87 13.89 -14.26
N LEU A 34 6.49 14.65 -15.30
CA LEU A 34 7.43 15.33 -16.18
C LEU A 34 8.28 16.36 -15.42
N ALA A 35 7.66 17.13 -14.53
CA ALA A 35 8.37 18.08 -13.68
C ALA A 35 9.37 17.39 -12.73
N ILE A 36 9.02 16.21 -12.21
CA ILE A 36 9.90 15.37 -11.38
C ILE A 36 11.03 14.80 -12.25
N ALA A 37 10.74 14.24 -13.43
CA ALA A 37 11.72 13.70 -14.37
C ALA A 37 12.74 14.74 -14.83
N GLY A 38 12.35 16.02 -14.88
CA GLY A 38 13.26 17.12 -15.10
C GLY A 38 14.31 17.34 -14.00
N LYS A 39 14.02 16.87 -12.77
CA LYS A 39 14.87 17.07 -11.57
C LYS A 39 15.60 15.80 -11.12
N VAL A 40 15.15 14.61 -11.52
CA VAL A 40 15.73 13.31 -11.16
C VAL A 40 16.17 12.55 -12.41
N GLU A 41 17.06 11.57 -12.23
CA GLU A 41 17.32 10.52 -13.21
C GLU A 41 16.45 9.32 -12.86
N ILE A 42 15.45 8.99 -13.71
CA ILE A 42 14.67 7.76 -13.57
C ILE A 42 15.56 6.60 -13.97
N ALA A 43 16.17 5.97 -12.99
CA ALA A 43 17.20 4.95 -13.18
C ALA A 43 16.62 3.53 -13.40
N ASN A 44 15.44 3.27 -12.88
CA ASN A 44 14.70 2.02 -13.08
C ASN A 44 13.21 2.28 -12.93
N PHE A 45 12.43 2.02 -13.98
CA PHE A 45 10.96 2.06 -13.94
C PHE A 45 10.44 1.27 -15.14
N LEU A 46 10.29 -0.04 -14.98
CA LEU A 46 10.02 -0.95 -16.10
C LEU A 46 8.64 -0.78 -16.72
N GLU A 47 7.65 -0.23 -15.99
CA GLU A 47 6.34 0.14 -16.56
C GLU A 47 6.42 1.36 -17.51
N ALA A 48 7.43 2.21 -17.36
CA ALA A 48 7.60 3.40 -18.19
C ALA A 48 8.69 3.20 -19.27
N SER A 49 9.74 2.43 -19.00
CA SER A 49 10.88 2.27 -19.91
C SER A 49 11.70 1.01 -19.58
N ARG A 50 12.20 0.35 -20.62
CA ARG A 50 13.16 -0.75 -20.47
C ARG A 50 14.58 -0.30 -20.06
N ALA A 51 14.85 1.01 -20.01
CA ALA A 51 16.16 1.53 -19.66
C ALA A 51 16.43 1.33 -18.16
N VAL A 52 17.60 0.76 -17.84
CA VAL A 52 18.04 0.53 -16.46
C VAL A 52 19.43 1.13 -16.28
N VAL A 53 19.55 2.05 -15.33
CA VAL A 53 20.83 2.64 -14.89
C VAL A 53 21.18 2.05 -13.52
N LYS A 54 22.37 1.48 -13.41
CA LYS A 54 22.85 0.86 -12.16
C LYS A 54 22.93 1.86 -11.01
N GLY A 55 22.59 1.38 -9.81
CA GLY A 55 22.68 2.13 -8.55
C GLY A 55 24.10 2.61 -8.20
N PRO A 56 24.31 3.17 -7.04
CA PRO A 56 23.31 3.29 -5.97
C PRO A 56 22.19 4.27 -6.33
N TYR A 57 21.00 4.06 -5.70
CA TYR A 57 19.79 4.88 -5.90
C TYR A 57 19.57 5.81 -4.70
N ASP A 58 19.23 7.06 -4.97
CA ASP A 58 18.93 8.03 -3.92
C ASP A 58 17.55 7.76 -3.28
N LEU A 59 16.58 7.33 -4.11
CA LEU A 59 15.25 6.94 -3.69
C LEU A 59 14.78 5.72 -4.48
N SER A 60 14.32 4.70 -3.77
CA SER A 60 13.62 3.55 -4.35
C SER A 60 12.17 3.53 -3.88
N LEU A 61 11.23 3.51 -4.82
CA LEU A 61 9.83 3.18 -4.59
C LEU A 61 9.63 1.68 -4.82
N VAL A 62 9.01 1.00 -3.87
CA VAL A 62 8.79 -0.45 -3.94
C VAL A 62 7.29 -0.72 -3.88
N GLU A 63 6.74 -1.26 -4.96
CA GLU A 63 5.38 -1.77 -5.03
C GLU A 63 5.36 -3.30 -4.97
N GLY A 64 4.30 -3.84 -4.38
CA GLY A 64 4.08 -5.27 -4.34
C GLY A 64 4.57 -5.95 -3.06
N SER A 65 4.09 -7.16 -2.83
CA SER A 65 4.40 -8.01 -1.68
C SER A 65 5.40 -9.09 -2.04
N ILE A 66 5.96 -9.74 -1.02
CA ILE A 66 6.85 -10.88 -1.20
C ILE A 66 6.01 -12.17 -1.19
N THR A 67 6.06 -12.89 -2.31
CA THR A 67 5.31 -14.14 -2.52
C THR A 67 6.17 -15.28 -3.06
N THR A 68 7.45 -15.01 -3.39
CA THR A 68 8.39 -16.01 -3.87
C THR A 68 9.74 -15.94 -3.12
N PRO A 69 10.50 -17.05 -3.02
CA PRO A 69 11.85 -17.02 -2.44
C PRO A 69 12.80 -16.08 -3.21
N HIS A 70 12.65 -16.00 -4.53
CA HIS A 70 13.43 -15.09 -5.38
C HIS A 70 13.19 -13.62 -4.99
N ASP A 71 11.93 -13.22 -4.78
CA ASP A 71 11.59 -11.86 -4.38
C ASP A 71 12.11 -11.52 -2.99
N ALA A 72 12.12 -12.47 -2.06
CA ALA A 72 12.70 -12.29 -0.72
C ALA A 72 14.22 -12.01 -0.78
N GLN A 73 14.94 -12.63 -1.71
CA GLN A 73 16.35 -12.33 -1.95
C GLN A 73 16.53 -10.98 -2.67
N ARG A 74 15.71 -10.73 -3.69
CA ARG A 74 15.77 -9.52 -4.53
C ARG A 74 15.54 -8.25 -3.71
N ILE A 75 14.57 -8.22 -2.79
CA ILE A 75 14.31 -7.03 -1.98
C ILE A 75 15.51 -6.65 -1.09
N THR A 76 16.26 -7.64 -0.60
CA THR A 76 17.48 -7.40 0.16
C THR A 76 18.53 -6.68 -0.68
N GLN A 77 18.67 -7.04 -1.97
CA GLN A 77 19.57 -6.37 -2.90
C GLN A 77 19.12 -4.94 -3.20
N VAL A 78 17.80 -4.75 -3.42
CA VAL A 78 17.20 -3.42 -3.61
C VAL A 78 17.48 -2.52 -2.41
N ARG A 79 17.28 -3.03 -1.16
CA ARG A 79 17.58 -2.24 0.05
C ARG A 79 19.04 -1.81 0.12
N LYS A 80 19.96 -2.73 -0.15
CA LYS A 80 21.41 -2.43 -0.12
C LYS A 80 21.82 -1.37 -1.15
N ALA A 81 21.15 -1.32 -2.30
CA ALA A 81 21.43 -0.37 -3.38
C ALA A 81 20.73 0.98 -3.20
N SER A 82 19.87 1.14 -2.19
CA SER A 82 19.01 2.31 -1.99
C SER A 82 19.42 3.12 -0.77
N LYS A 83 19.56 4.43 -0.92
CA LYS A 83 19.74 5.35 0.21
C LYS A 83 18.45 5.44 1.03
N PHE A 84 17.33 5.73 0.37
CA PHE A 84 15.99 5.68 0.94
C PHE A 84 15.14 4.65 0.21
N LEU A 85 14.36 3.87 0.96
CA LEU A 85 13.41 2.90 0.45
C LEU A 85 12.02 3.23 0.98
N VAL A 86 11.12 3.52 0.06
CA VAL A 86 9.71 3.85 0.33
C VAL A 86 8.84 2.75 -0.26
N THR A 87 8.00 2.15 0.55
CA THR A 87 6.96 1.23 0.07
C THR A 87 5.72 1.99 -0.37
N ILE A 88 5.13 1.58 -1.49
CA ILE A 88 3.92 2.19 -2.05
C ILE A 88 2.81 1.15 -2.20
N GLY A 89 1.65 1.46 -1.66
CA GLY A 89 0.44 0.66 -1.78
C GLY A 89 0.27 -0.45 -0.75
N ALA A 90 -0.95 -0.94 -0.63
CA ALA A 90 -1.34 -1.98 0.33
C ALA A 90 -0.57 -3.30 0.16
N CYS A 91 -0.16 -3.64 -1.06
CA CYS A 91 0.63 -4.82 -1.32
C CYS A 91 2.00 -4.74 -0.62
N ALA A 92 2.71 -3.63 -0.77
CA ALA A 92 4.03 -3.44 -0.19
C ALA A 92 3.98 -3.22 1.33
N THR A 93 2.91 -2.60 1.85
CA THR A 93 2.79 -2.23 3.28
C THR A 93 2.09 -3.28 4.15
N ALA A 94 1.30 -4.19 3.55
CA ALA A 94 0.50 -5.16 4.30
C ALA A 94 0.28 -6.51 3.58
N GLY A 95 1.07 -6.80 2.54
CA GLY A 95 0.91 -8.03 1.76
C GLY A 95 -0.20 -7.98 0.70
N GLY A 96 -1.05 -6.94 0.68
CA GLY A 96 -2.10 -6.72 -0.31
C GLY A 96 -3.27 -7.69 -0.24
N ILE A 97 -4.11 -7.67 -1.28
CA ILE A 97 -5.24 -8.60 -1.42
C ILE A 97 -4.77 -10.06 -1.50
N GLN A 98 -3.59 -10.32 -2.05
CA GLN A 98 -2.99 -11.64 -2.13
C GLN A 98 -2.63 -12.23 -0.75
N ALA A 99 -2.57 -11.40 0.30
CA ALA A 99 -2.39 -11.85 1.68
C ALA A 99 -3.63 -12.56 2.26
N LEU A 100 -4.76 -12.59 1.54
CA LEU A 100 -5.88 -13.47 1.88
C LEU A 100 -5.48 -14.95 1.91
N ARG A 101 -4.45 -15.34 1.13
CA ARG A 101 -3.86 -16.68 1.20
C ARG A 101 -3.30 -17.06 2.59
N ASN A 102 -2.92 -16.05 3.39
CA ASN A 102 -2.35 -16.27 4.72
C ASN A 102 -3.36 -16.87 5.72
N PHE A 103 -4.66 -16.84 5.37
CA PHE A 103 -5.77 -17.42 6.14
C PHE A 103 -6.25 -18.76 5.60
N GLY A 104 -5.50 -19.39 4.68
CA GLY A 104 -5.85 -20.68 4.08
C GLY A 104 -4.62 -21.49 3.69
N HIS A 105 -4.82 -22.54 2.92
CA HIS A 105 -3.80 -23.47 2.49
C HIS A 105 -3.42 -23.27 1.02
N VAL A 106 -2.32 -22.58 0.76
CA VAL A 106 -1.87 -22.25 -0.61
C VAL A 106 -1.73 -23.46 -1.52
N ARG A 107 -1.27 -24.60 -0.99
CA ARG A 107 -1.14 -25.85 -1.78
C ARG A 107 -2.49 -26.36 -2.28
N GLU A 108 -3.54 -26.26 -1.47
CA GLU A 108 -4.91 -26.60 -1.89
C GLU A 108 -5.38 -25.66 -2.99
N PHE A 109 -5.16 -24.35 -2.85
CA PHE A 109 -5.51 -23.37 -3.89
C PHE A 109 -4.79 -23.67 -5.21
N LEU A 110 -3.50 -23.97 -5.16
CA LEU A 110 -2.73 -24.33 -6.34
C LEU A 110 -3.26 -25.58 -7.03
N SER A 111 -3.62 -26.63 -6.26
CA SER A 111 -4.13 -27.89 -6.81
C SER A 111 -5.49 -27.73 -7.50
N VAL A 112 -6.30 -26.76 -7.08
CA VAL A 112 -7.62 -26.47 -7.69
C VAL A 112 -7.48 -25.58 -8.93
N VAL A 113 -6.55 -24.62 -8.90
CA VAL A 113 -6.45 -23.58 -9.94
C VAL A 113 -5.57 -24.02 -11.11
N TYR A 114 -4.48 -24.75 -10.85
CA TYR A 114 -3.48 -25.08 -11.87
C TYR A 114 -3.48 -26.57 -12.21
N ALA A 115 -3.48 -26.86 -13.49
CA ALA A 115 -3.38 -28.25 -13.98
C ALA A 115 -2.06 -28.94 -13.61
N LYS A 116 -1.00 -28.16 -13.43
CA LYS A 116 0.34 -28.62 -13.01
C LYS A 116 0.89 -27.72 -11.90
N PRO A 117 0.42 -27.91 -10.66
CA PRO A 117 0.81 -27.07 -9.50
C PRO A 117 2.31 -27.08 -9.22
N GLU A 118 3.01 -28.14 -9.59
CA GLU A 118 4.46 -28.34 -9.41
C GLU A 118 5.31 -27.32 -10.17
N TYR A 119 4.76 -26.66 -11.18
CA TYR A 119 5.46 -25.61 -11.95
C TYR A 119 5.36 -24.22 -11.27
N ILE A 120 4.56 -24.11 -10.22
CA ILE A 120 4.34 -22.83 -9.54
C ILE A 120 5.19 -22.77 -8.28
N GLU A 121 6.27 -21.97 -8.32
CA GLU A 121 7.07 -21.65 -7.15
C GLU A 121 6.44 -20.48 -6.40
N THR A 122 6.02 -20.70 -5.15
CA THR A 122 5.45 -19.66 -4.31
C THR A 122 5.70 -19.96 -2.83
N LEU A 123 5.76 -18.89 -2.01
CA LEU A 123 5.71 -18.99 -0.55
C LEU A 123 4.29 -19.30 -0.08
N ALA A 124 4.17 -19.88 1.11
CA ALA A 124 2.88 -20.12 1.75
C ALA A 124 2.13 -18.82 2.08
N THR A 125 2.87 -17.72 2.26
CA THR A 125 2.34 -16.43 2.67
C THR A 125 2.67 -15.33 1.66
N SER A 126 1.87 -14.26 1.69
CA SER A 126 2.20 -12.98 1.08
C SER A 126 2.49 -11.99 2.20
N THR A 127 3.70 -11.42 2.20
CA THR A 127 4.22 -10.60 3.28
C THR A 127 4.54 -9.18 2.83
N ALA A 128 4.50 -8.23 3.77
CA ALA A 128 4.90 -6.85 3.54
C ALA A 128 6.43 -6.74 3.35
N ILE A 129 6.87 -5.71 2.67
CA ILE A 129 8.30 -5.44 2.46
C ILE A 129 9.03 -5.20 3.78
N ALA A 130 8.38 -4.56 4.75
CA ALA A 130 8.94 -4.27 6.07
C ALA A 130 9.27 -5.53 6.90
N GLU A 131 8.67 -6.67 6.57
CA GLU A 131 8.99 -7.97 7.21
C GLU A 131 10.35 -8.53 6.75
N HIS A 132 10.91 -8.02 5.65
CA HIS A 132 12.16 -8.50 5.06
C HIS A 132 13.32 -7.51 5.16
N VAL A 133 13.03 -6.20 5.06
CA VAL A 133 14.05 -5.15 5.06
C VAL A 133 13.55 -3.89 5.77
N LYS A 134 14.48 -3.05 6.25
CA LYS A 134 14.13 -1.74 6.80
C LYS A 134 13.52 -0.85 5.73
N VAL A 135 12.34 -0.32 6.00
CA VAL A 135 11.62 0.68 5.20
C VAL A 135 11.77 2.05 5.85
N ASP A 136 12.04 3.08 5.06
CA ASP A 136 12.21 4.45 5.56
C ASP A 136 10.89 5.22 5.61
N PHE A 137 9.91 4.86 4.75
CA PHE A 137 8.56 5.43 4.77
C PHE A 137 7.57 4.49 4.05
N GLU A 138 6.32 4.46 4.53
CA GLU A 138 5.21 3.71 3.93
C GLU A 138 4.14 4.66 3.39
N LEU A 139 3.92 4.65 2.08
CA LEU A 139 2.78 5.32 1.45
C LEU A 139 1.67 4.31 1.19
N ARG A 140 0.62 4.41 1.97
CA ARG A 140 -0.49 3.45 1.98
C ARG A 140 -1.55 3.79 0.95
N GLY A 141 -2.34 2.78 0.57
CA GLY A 141 -3.48 2.92 -0.36
C GLY A 141 -3.61 1.75 -1.31
N CYS A 142 -4.80 1.54 -1.87
CA CYS A 142 -5.04 0.56 -2.92
C CYS A 142 -6.02 1.14 -3.96
N PRO A 143 -5.46 1.83 -4.99
CA PRO A 143 -4.08 2.28 -5.12
C PRO A 143 -3.74 3.47 -4.20
N ILE A 144 -2.49 3.93 -4.23
CA ILE A 144 -2.03 5.13 -3.52
C ILE A 144 -2.68 6.40 -4.09
N ASN A 145 -2.68 7.47 -3.28
CA ASN A 145 -3.12 8.79 -3.72
C ASN A 145 -1.96 9.52 -4.41
N LYS A 146 -2.21 10.07 -5.62
CA LYS A 146 -1.17 10.74 -6.42
C LYS A 146 -0.64 12.03 -5.78
N GLN A 147 -1.47 12.82 -5.11
CA GLN A 147 -1.01 14.03 -4.41
C GLN A 147 -0.08 13.68 -3.25
N GLN A 148 -0.41 12.62 -2.49
CA GLN A 148 0.47 12.11 -1.43
C GLN A 148 1.78 11.55 -2.01
N LEU A 149 1.75 10.89 -3.16
CA LEU A 149 2.95 10.41 -3.85
C LEU A 149 3.88 11.56 -4.27
N VAL A 150 3.33 12.61 -4.89
CA VAL A 150 4.09 13.83 -5.27
C VAL A 150 4.71 14.49 -4.05
N GLU A 151 3.97 14.56 -2.93
CA GLU A 151 4.48 15.09 -1.66
C GLU A 151 5.64 14.24 -1.14
N VAL A 152 5.51 12.90 -1.14
CA VAL A 152 6.56 11.97 -0.70
C VAL A 152 7.82 12.13 -1.55
N LEU A 153 7.69 12.14 -2.88
CA LEU A 153 8.81 12.35 -3.80
C LEU A 153 9.49 13.69 -3.55
N SER A 154 8.70 14.77 -3.47
CA SER A 154 9.22 16.12 -3.20
C SER A 154 9.95 16.21 -1.85
N ALA A 155 9.41 15.55 -0.82
CA ALA A 155 10.00 15.52 0.51
C ALA A 155 11.38 14.86 0.52
N PHE A 156 11.48 13.64 -0.01
CA PHE A 156 12.75 12.91 -0.05
C PHE A 156 13.80 13.59 -0.92
N LEU A 157 13.40 14.15 -2.07
CA LEU A 157 14.31 14.92 -2.93
C LEU A 157 14.86 16.18 -2.25
N LYS A 158 14.11 16.78 -1.34
CA LYS A 158 14.50 17.96 -0.56
C LYS A 158 15.11 17.61 0.81
N GLY A 159 15.25 16.33 1.14
CA GLY A 159 15.78 15.87 2.42
C GLY A 159 14.90 16.19 3.63
N ARG A 160 13.58 16.34 3.45
CA ARG A 160 12.61 16.58 4.52
C ARG A 160 11.70 15.37 4.76
N LYS A 161 11.06 15.31 5.90
CA LYS A 161 10.04 14.29 6.19
C LYS A 161 8.77 14.58 5.38
N PRO A 162 8.13 13.56 4.77
CA PRO A 162 6.84 13.72 4.09
C PRO A 162 5.74 14.19 5.02
N ASN A 163 4.91 15.13 4.56
CA ASN A 163 3.74 15.62 5.28
C ASN A 163 2.47 14.90 4.78
N VAL A 164 2.32 13.64 5.19
CA VAL A 164 1.13 12.83 4.90
C VAL A 164 0.30 12.71 6.18
N SER A 165 -1.02 12.92 6.06
CA SER A 165 -1.94 12.90 7.20
C SER A 165 -1.98 11.53 7.87
N SER A 166 -1.86 11.46 9.20
CA SER A 166 -2.08 10.25 10.01
C SER A 166 -3.52 10.08 10.51
N ALA A 167 -4.43 11.00 10.10
CA ALA A 167 -5.83 10.98 10.52
C ALA A 167 -6.60 9.79 9.95
N SER A 168 -7.83 9.56 10.44
CA SER A 168 -8.73 8.58 9.86
C SER A 168 -9.51 9.16 8.67
N VAL A 169 -10.06 8.26 7.82
CA VAL A 169 -10.98 8.61 6.72
C VAL A 169 -12.17 9.44 7.21
N CYS A 170 -12.59 9.30 8.47
CA CYS A 170 -13.67 10.10 9.06
C CYS A 170 -13.39 11.60 9.02
N ILE A 171 -12.13 12.03 9.10
CA ILE A 171 -11.78 13.46 8.97
C ILE A 171 -12.03 13.96 7.55
N GLU A 172 -11.75 13.14 6.56
CA GLU A 172 -12.04 13.46 5.14
C GLU A 172 -13.55 13.50 4.88
N CYS A 173 -14.32 12.56 5.46
CA CYS A 173 -15.80 12.60 5.43
C CYS A 173 -16.33 13.94 5.97
N LYS A 174 -15.83 14.38 7.13
CA LYS A 174 -16.24 15.64 7.76
C LYS A 174 -15.86 16.87 6.91
N ARG A 175 -14.65 16.91 6.37
CA ARG A 175 -14.20 17.99 5.50
C ARG A 175 -15.00 18.08 4.20
N ARG A 176 -15.47 16.94 3.72
CA ARG A 176 -16.30 16.82 2.51
C ARG A 176 -17.77 17.15 2.77
N GLY A 177 -18.20 17.22 4.03
CA GLY A 177 -19.61 17.39 4.40
C GLY A 177 -20.45 16.13 4.17
N THR A 178 -19.80 14.96 4.09
CA THR A 178 -20.50 13.68 3.86
C THR A 178 -21.24 13.24 5.11
N VAL A 179 -22.52 12.90 4.96
CA VAL A 179 -23.33 12.27 6.02
C VAL A 179 -22.71 10.91 6.38
N CYS A 180 -22.56 10.62 7.67
CA CYS A 180 -21.97 9.36 8.11
C CYS A 180 -22.91 8.18 7.80
N VAL A 181 -22.50 7.34 6.87
CA VAL A 181 -23.27 6.17 6.42
C VAL A 181 -23.51 5.16 7.55
N MET A 182 -22.59 5.06 8.51
CA MET A 182 -22.73 4.16 9.66
C MET A 182 -23.80 4.67 10.63
N VAL A 183 -23.83 5.98 10.92
CA VAL A 183 -24.77 6.57 11.86
C VAL A 183 -26.16 6.75 11.23
N ALA A 184 -26.21 7.27 10.00
CA ALA A 184 -27.49 7.61 9.36
C ALA A 184 -28.17 6.43 8.67
N GLN A 185 -27.43 5.40 8.27
CA GLN A 185 -27.95 4.31 7.43
C GLN A 185 -27.63 2.92 7.98
N GLY A 186 -26.91 2.81 9.12
CA GLY A 186 -26.51 1.51 9.68
C GLY A 186 -25.50 0.73 8.81
N ILE A 187 -24.86 1.38 7.85
CA ILE A 187 -23.93 0.69 6.92
C ILE A 187 -22.59 0.45 7.62
N PRO A 188 -22.09 -0.81 7.67
CA PRO A 188 -20.78 -1.12 8.22
C PRO A 188 -19.67 -0.33 7.52
N CYS A 189 -18.74 0.27 8.31
CA CYS A 189 -17.74 1.18 7.77
C CYS A 189 -16.43 1.11 8.56
N LEU A 190 -15.31 0.82 7.90
CA LEU A 190 -13.97 0.82 8.51
C LEU A 190 -13.31 2.21 8.58
N GLY A 191 -14.00 3.27 8.17
CA GLY A 191 -13.48 4.65 8.16
C GLY A 191 -12.84 5.12 9.47
N PRO A 192 -13.39 4.82 10.67
CA PRO A 192 -12.81 5.21 11.94
C PRO A 192 -11.41 4.67 12.20
N VAL A 193 -11.10 3.49 11.70
CA VAL A 193 -9.83 2.79 11.91
C VAL A 193 -8.91 2.81 10.68
N THR A 194 -9.36 3.37 9.55
CA THR A 194 -8.62 3.41 8.30
C THR A 194 -7.89 4.74 8.14
N HIS A 195 -6.64 4.68 7.68
CA HIS A 195 -5.80 5.84 7.38
C HIS A 195 -6.40 6.70 6.25
N ALA A 196 -6.37 8.03 6.42
CA ALA A 196 -6.85 8.99 5.43
C ALA A 196 -5.94 9.04 4.17
N GLY A 197 -6.48 9.51 3.07
CA GLY A 197 -5.74 9.69 1.82
C GLY A 197 -6.59 9.52 0.55
N CYS A 198 -7.77 8.88 0.68
CA CYS A 198 -8.66 8.62 -0.46
C CYS A 198 -9.71 9.72 -0.70
N GLY A 199 -9.76 10.77 0.15
CA GLY A 199 -10.82 11.79 0.09
C GLY A 199 -12.20 11.27 0.47
N ALA A 200 -12.29 10.15 1.22
CA ALA A 200 -13.54 9.52 1.66
C ALA A 200 -14.51 9.21 0.51
N ILE A 201 -13.99 8.72 -0.61
CA ILE A 201 -14.80 8.48 -1.82
C ILE A 201 -15.94 7.49 -1.59
N CYS A 202 -15.71 6.39 -0.86
CA CYS A 202 -16.76 5.39 -0.62
C CYS A 202 -17.94 5.95 0.17
N PRO A 203 -17.75 6.63 1.32
CA PRO A 203 -18.86 7.27 2.05
C PRO A 203 -19.59 8.35 1.24
N ALA A 204 -18.89 9.08 0.37
CA ALA A 204 -19.52 10.07 -0.50
C ALA A 204 -20.50 9.47 -1.52
N TYR A 205 -20.37 8.18 -1.81
CA TYR A 205 -21.29 7.41 -2.65
C TYR A 205 -22.14 6.40 -1.85
N HIS A 206 -22.46 6.73 -0.59
CA HIS A 206 -23.31 5.92 0.30
C HIS A 206 -22.79 4.49 0.52
N ARG A 207 -21.47 4.30 0.57
CA ARG A 207 -20.83 3.01 0.87
C ARG A 207 -19.94 3.12 2.10
N GLY A 208 -19.89 2.06 2.89
CA GLY A 208 -18.90 1.95 3.97
C GLY A 208 -17.46 1.95 3.45
N CYS A 209 -16.53 2.38 4.28
CA CYS A 209 -15.10 2.29 3.96
C CYS A 209 -14.66 0.82 4.01
N TYR A 210 -13.88 0.40 3.01
CA TYR A 210 -13.35 -0.96 2.87
C TYR A 210 -11.92 -1.12 3.42
N GLY A 211 -11.36 -0.11 4.08
CA GLY A 211 -10.03 -0.21 4.68
C GLY A 211 -8.85 -0.25 3.71
N CYS A 212 -9.01 0.17 2.45
CA CYS A 212 -7.99 0.05 1.41
C CYS A 212 -6.71 0.88 1.68
N PHE A 213 -6.76 1.90 2.54
CA PHE A 213 -5.60 2.66 3.02
C PHE A 213 -4.96 2.08 4.29
N GLY A 214 -5.42 0.89 4.72
CA GLY A 214 -4.87 0.20 5.89
C GLY A 214 -5.20 0.87 7.23
N PRO A 215 -4.78 0.26 8.34
CA PRO A 215 -5.05 0.79 9.66
C PRO A 215 -4.32 2.12 9.88
N LYS A 216 -5.02 3.09 10.47
CA LYS A 216 -4.38 4.32 10.96
C LYS A 216 -3.50 4.04 12.17
N GLU A 217 -2.64 4.98 12.54
CA GLU A 217 -1.90 4.92 13.80
C GLU A 217 -2.88 4.81 14.99
N ALA A 218 -2.59 3.92 15.93
CA ALA A 218 -3.44 3.63 17.09
C ALA A 218 -4.92 3.35 16.72
N ALA A 219 -5.15 2.48 15.73
CA ALA A 219 -6.48 2.05 15.32
C ALA A 219 -7.17 1.26 16.44
N ASN A 220 -8.30 1.75 16.95
CA ASN A 220 -9.10 1.04 17.96
C ASN A 220 -10.13 0.13 17.27
N THR A 221 -9.65 -0.98 16.72
CA THR A 221 -10.46 -1.96 15.99
C THR A 221 -11.47 -2.65 16.89
N ALA A 222 -11.09 -3.00 18.12
CA ALA A 222 -11.99 -3.63 19.08
C ALA A 222 -13.19 -2.76 19.45
N SER A 223 -13.02 -1.44 19.59
CA SER A 223 -14.15 -0.53 19.80
C SER A 223 -15.08 -0.47 18.59
N LEU A 224 -14.50 -0.47 17.38
CA LEU A 224 -15.30 -0.49 16.16
C LEU A 224 -16.06 -1.81 16.02
N SER A 225 -15.45 -2.95 16.31
CA SER A 225 -16.11 -4.26 16.26
C SER A 225 -17.32 -4.32 17.21
N ARG A 226 -17.19 -3.79 18.43
CA ARG A 226 -18.36 -3.67 19.35
C ARG A 226 -19.48 -2.82 18.74
N GLN A 227 -19.14 -1.69 18.13
CA GLN A 227 -20.13 -0.84 17.46
C GLN A 227 -20.78 -1.56 16.27
N LEU A 228 -20.04 -2.32 15.49
CA LEU A 228 -20.58 -3.12 14.38
C LEU A 228 -21.51 -4.23 14.90
N THR A 229 -21.21 -4.83 16.05
CA THR A 229 -22.12 -5.78 16.71
C THR A 229 -23.46 -5.11 17.10
N VAL A 230 -23.41 -3.90 17.65
CA VAL A 230 -24.62 -3.11 17.97
C VAL A 230 -25.45 -2.81 16.71
N LEU A 231 -24.81 -2.65 15.57
CA LEU A 231 -25.48 -2.47 14.28
C LEU A 231 -26.02 -3.78 13.67
N GLY A 232 -25.91 -4.92 14.37
CA GLY A 232 -26.39 -6.21 13.90
C GLY A 232 -25.46 -6.93 12.91
N VAL A 233 -24.20 -6.48 12.76
CA VAL A 233 -23.22 -7.14 11.90
C VAL A 233 -22.74 -8.42 12.57
N SER A 234 -22.93 -9.58 11.89
CA SER A 234 -22.52 -10.88 12.43
C SER A 234 -21.00 -10.99 12.56
N GLU A 235 -20.55 -11.95 13.37
CA GLU A 235 -19.11 -12.26 13.53
C GLU A 235 -18.43 -12.53 12.19
N GLU A 236 -19.02 -13.38 11.37
CA GLU A 236 -18.50 -13.72 10.04
C GLU A 236 -18.42 -12.48 9.12
N GLN A 237 -19.41 -11.61 9.16
CA GLN A 237 -19.40 -10.36 8.39
C GLN A 237 -18.32 -9.40 8.89
N ARG A 238 -18.09 -9.27 10.21
CA ARG A 238 -17.01 -8.48 10.78
C ARG A 238 -15.64 -9.03 10.36
N GLN A 239 -15.46 -10.34 10.43
CA GLN A 239 -14.24 -10.99 9.96
C GLN A 239 -13.97 -10.65 8.49
N ARG A 240 -14.97 -10.76 7.62
CA ARG A 240 -14.85 -10.42 6.19
C ARG A 240 -14.52 -8.95 5.96
N LEU A 241 -15.05 -8.03 6.78
CA LEU A 241 -14.77 -6.60 6.68
C LEU A 241 -13.28 -6.30 6.91
N TYR A 242 -12.63 -6.93 7.87
CA TYR A 242 -11.20 -6.76 8.13
C TYR A 242 -10.32 -7.53 7.14
N ARG A 243 -10.81 -8.63 6.56
CA ARG A 243 -10.09 -9.45 5.58
C ARG A 243 -10.30 -8.95 4.14
N THR A 244 -9.83 -7.76 3.85
CA THR A 244 -9.89 -7.14 2.52
C THR A 244 -8.48 -6.79 2.01
N PHE A 245 -8.27 -5.57 1.56
CA PHE A 245 -7.02 -5.10 0.94
C PHE A 245 -5.80 -5.09 1.86
N ASN A 246 -6.02 -5.00 3.17
CA ASN A 246 -4.98 -4.94 4.20
C ASN A 246 -5.18 -6.01 5.28
N ALA A 247 -5.66 -7.19 4.88
CA ALA A 247 -6.01 -8.28 5.78
C ALA A 247 -4.85 -8.71 6.71
N ASN A 248 -3.62 -8.64 6.23
CA ASN A 248 -2.42 -9.02 7.00
C ASN A 248 -1.82 -7.85 7.81
N ALA A 249 -2.35 -6.62 7.70
CA ALA A 249 -1.96 -5.54 8.60
C ALA A 249 -2.32 -5.92 10.04
N GLU A 250 -1.36 -5.77 10.97
CA GLU A 250 -1.47 -6.32 12.33
C GLU A 250 -2.79 -6.00 13.03
N PRO A 251 -3.29 -4.73 13.10
CA PRO A 251 -4.56 -4.45 13.78
C PRO A 251 -5.77 -5.13 13.11
N PHE A 252 -5.78 -5.24 11.77
CA PHE A 252 -6.89 -5.88 11.05
C PHE A 252 -6.82 -7.41 11.15
N ARG A 253 -5.61 -7.97 11.08
CA ARG A 253 -5.38 -9.40 11.24
C ARG A 253 -5.81 -9.88 12.63
N THR A 254 -5.37 -9.19 13.68
CA THR A 254 -5.71 -9.51 15.07
C THR A 254 -7.21 -9.43 15.29
N GLU A 255 -7.86 -8.33 14.87
CA GLU A 255 -9.30 -8.17 15.05
C GLU A 255 -10.08 -9.24 14.26
N SER A 256 -9.66 -9.58 13.04
CA SER A 256 -10.32 -10.61 12.23
C SER A 256 -10.22 -12.03 12.79
N ALA A 257 -9.33 -12.27 13.73
CA ALA A 257 -9.22 -13.55 14.43
C ALA A 257 -10.12 -13.63 15.67
N HIS A 258 -10.60 -12.48 16.17
CA HIS A 258 -11.46 -12.36 17.35
C HIS A 258 -12.87 -11.87 17.00
N ALA A 259 -13.15 -11.59 15.73
CA ALA A 259 -14.41 -11.07 15.25
C ALA A 259 -15.40 -12.18 14.97
#